data_f351d5660cc9a9fa02303874e2cefeee
#
_entry.id   f351d5660cc9a9fa02303874e2cefeee
#
_cell.length_a   1.000
_cell.length_b   1.000
_cell.length_c   1.000
_cell.angle_alpha   90.00
_cell.angle_beta   90.00
_cell.angle_gamma   90.00
#
_symmetry.space_group_name_H-M   'P 1'
#
loop_
_entity.id
_entity.type
_entity.pdbx_description
1 polymer ?
#
loop_
_entity_poly.entity_id
_entity_poly.type
_entity_poly.pdbx_seq_one_letter_code
_entity_poly.pdbx_strand_id
1 'polypeptide(L)'
;MRGGDILSKRIICLLLSMHLFFSAFLTFAASDITMYSSDGRTITVSSSVADEYKKVGWYDTYEDAQLITMYATDGRTIEIPAYYRDAYRKVGWYDTLDEVSITMYATDGRTLSVFKDLGEAYRKVGWYYSLSDVSVTMYDESGGEHTVYNDYIEDAQKKGWSKRKSDVMQLMFSDDGRFIYVPYDRAESYSKVGWYYGGGRVDPSRPMVALTFDDGPGKYTDSILSTLEKYGARATFFVQGHSVSGYKSTVLRAVDMGCEIGNHTWSHVNLQKSSTSVISSQISQTNNAVFNAAGVYPTLYRPPYGAYNKSVLSSISMSAVMWSVDTLDWKTRSAAKTLDCIKKNTSDGAIILMHDIHSPTKDAVVSVVPYLLKQGYQLVTVSELIKARCGTPVSGKVYSKVSR
;
A
#
# COMPACT_ATOMS: atom_id res chain seq x y z
N MET A 1 -19.69 31.61 -33.41
CA MET A 1 -19.75 31.55 -34.89
C MET A 1 -20.89 30.58 -35.24
N ARG A 2 -22.08 31.13 -35.38
CA ARG A 2 -23.29 30.39 -35.79
C ARG A 2 -23.69 30.91 -37.19
N GLY A 3 -23.39 30.19 -38.26
CA GLY A 3 -23.74 30.65 -39.59
C GLY A 3 -23.42 29.74 -40.77
N GLY A 4 -22.79 28.58 -40.53
CA GLY A 4 -22.34 27.68 -41.65
C GLY A 4 -23.22 26.49 -42.01
N ASP A 5 -24.14 26.12 -41.11
CA ASP A 5 -24.75 24.77 -41.20
C ASP A 5 -26.13 24.73 -41.88
N ILE A 6 -26.75 25.86 -42.11
CA ILE A 6 -28.11 25.92 -42.72
C ILE A 6 -28.06 25.95 -44.27
N LEU A 7 -26.95 26.41 -44.86
CA LEU A 7 -26.82 26.52 -46.32
C LEU A 7 -26.50 25.15 -46.98
N SER A 8 -25.74 24.28 -46.27
CA SER A 8 -25.38 22.95 -46.81
C SER A 8 -26.57 21.99 -46.85
N LYS A 9 -27.46 22.07 -45.84
CA LYS A 9 -28.66 21.20 -45.80
C LYS A 9 -29.72 21.54 -46.88
N ARG A 10 -29.81 22.82 -47.31
CA ARG A 10 -30.76 23.23 -48.38
C ARG A 10 -30.28 22.88 -49.79
N ILE A 11 -28.98 22.81 -50.02
CA ILE A 11 -28.42 22.46 -51.33
C ILE A 11 -28.55 20.96 -51.58
N ILE A 12 -28.42 20.11 -50.55
CA ILE A 12 -28.53 18.63 -50.64
C ILE A 12 -29.99 18.24 -50.89
N CYS A 13 -30.98 18.91 -50.29
CA CYS A 13 -32.40 18.63 -50.58
C CYS A 13 -32.82 18.99 -52.05
N LEU A 14 -32.17 20.00 -52.67
CA LEU A 14 -32.50 20.38 -54.06
C LEU A 14 -31.92 19.42 -55.11
N LEU A 15 -30.78 18.77 -54.80
CA LEU A 15 -30.17 17.79 -55.72
C LEU A 15 -30.87 16.43 -55.72
N LEU A 16 -31.54 16.05 -54.64
CA LEU A 16 -32.30 14.82 -54.53
C LEU A 16 -33.64 14.89 -55.31
N SER A 17 -34.20 16.09 -55.53
CA SER A 17 -35.46 16.25 -56.29
C SER A 17 -35.28 16.09 -57.82
N MET A 18 -34.06 16.15 -58.33
CA MET A 18 -33.79 16.02 -59.80
C MET A 18 -33.40 14.61 -60.24
N HIS A 19 -33.19 13.64 -59.36
CA HIS A 19 -32.81 12.27 -59.74
C HIS A 19 -33.97 11.25 -59.78
N LEU A 20 -35.19 11.68 -59.45
CA LEU A 20 -36.35 10.80 -59.39
C LEU A 20 -37.09 10.56 -60.77
N PHE A 21 -36.50 10.96 -61.91
CA PHE A 21 -37.16 10.84 -63.20
C PHE A 21 -36.38 10.04 -64.25
N PHE A 22 -35.65 8.99 -63.89
CA PHE A 22 -35.22 8.02 -64.92
C PHE A 22 -34.74 6.71 -64.25
N SER A 23 -35.68 5.75 -64.10
CA SER A 23 -35.46 4.32 -64.32
C SER A 23 -36.71 3.51 -63.96
N ALA A 24 -37.59 3.40 -64.92
CA ALA A 24 -38.52 2.27 -65.02
C ALA A 24 -37.81 1.16 -65.78
N PHE A 25 -37.60 0.01 -65.11
CA PHE A 25 -37.52 -1.34 -65.56
C PHE A 25 -36.59 -2.17 -64.72
N LEU A 26 -37.15 -2.80 -63.69
CA LEU A 26 -37.01 -4.20 -63.35
C LEU A 26 -37.66 -4.42 -61.97
N THR A 27 -38.83 -5.01 -61.94
CA THR A 27 -39.65 -5.33 -60.81
C THR A 27 -39.06 -6.50 -60.07
N PHE A 28 -38.31 -6.19 -58.96
CA PHE A 28 -38.43 -6.92 -57.72
C PHE A 28 -39.28 -6.03 -56.80
N ALA A 29 -40.39 -6.58 -56.28
CA ALA A 29 -41.23 -5.84 -55.34
C ALA A 29 -40.37 -5.46 -54.09
N ALA A 30 -39.78 -4.27 -54.16
CA ALA A 30 -39.11 -3.69 -53.01
C ALA A 30 -40.23 -3.38 -52.01
N SER A 31 -40.19 -4.00 -50.84
CA SER A 31 -41.13 -3.71 -49.79
C SER A 31 -40.93 -2.26 -49.31
N ASP A 32 -42.02 -1.55 -49.12
CA ASP A 32 -41.99 -0.24 -48.50
C ASP A 32 -41.57 -0.38 -47.04
N ILE A 33 -40.67 0.47 -46.61
CA ILE A 33 -40.22 0.56 -45.21
C ILE A 33 -40.50 1.96 -44.67
N THR A 34 -40.84 2.04 -43.37
CA THR A 34 -40.97 3.32 -42.66
C THR A 34 -39.61 3.68 -42.07
N MET A 35 -39.18 4.90 -42.34
CA MET A 35 -37.95 5.46 -41.77
C MET A 35 -38.30 6.62 -40.83
N TYR A 36 -37.43 6.86 -39.89
CA TYR A 36 -37.60 7.79 -38.76
C TYR A 36 -36.48 8.83 -38.78
N SER A 37 -36.82 10.09 -38.50
CA SER A 37 -35.83 11.16 -38.31
C SER A 37 -35.69 11.52 -36.82
N SER A 38 -34.56 12.12 -36.43
CA SER A 38 -34.27 12.52 -35.06
C SER A 38 -35.20 13.59 -34.48
N ASP A 39 -35.96 14.29 -35.36
CA ASP A 39 -36.98 15.27 -34.94
C ASP A 39 -38.40 14.65 -34.87
N GLY A 40 -38.50 13.30 -34.95
CA GLY A 40 -39.75 12.57 -34.79
C GLY A 40 -40.61 12.42 -36.05
N ARG A 41 -40.17 12.88 -37.20
CA ARG A 41 -40.88 12.68 -38.47
C ARG A 41 -40.71 11.26 -39.01
N THR A 42 -41.69 10.79 -39.74
CA THR A 42 -41.62 9.50 -40.42
C THR A 42 -41.80 9.68 -41.93
N ILE A 43 -41.18 8.81 -42.71
CA ILE A 43 -41.35 8.71 -44.17
C ILE A 43 -41.42 7.25 -44.56
N THR A 44 -42.26 6.92 -45.56
CA THR A 44 -42.28 5.59 -46.14
C THR A 44 -41.57 5.63 -47.48
N VAL A 45 -40.56 4.77 -47.63
CA VAL A 45 -39.72 4.71 -48.86
C VAL A 45 -39.57 3.26 -49.28
N SER A 46 -39.22 3.06 -50.56
CA SER A 46 -38.83 1.73 -51.02
C SER A 46 -37.53 1.28 -50.36
N SER A 47 -37.42 0.03 -49.93
CA SER A 47 -36.22 -0.55 -49.35
C SER A 47 -34.97 -0.39 -50.23
N SER A 48 -35.13 -0.25 -51.52
CA SER A 48 -34.04 -0.05 -52.49
C SER A 48 -33.34 1.32 -52.36
N VAL A 49 -33.97 2.30 -51.73
CA VAL A 49 -33.42 3.68 -51.56
C VAL A 49 -33.16 4.01 -50.10
N ALA A 50 -33.43 3.09 -49.18
CA ALA A 50 -33.29 3.34 -47.74
C ALA A 50 -31.87 3.84 -47.33
N ASP A 51 -30.84 3.25 -47.92
CA ASP A 51 -29.46 3.62 -47.61
C ASP A 51 -29.08 5.06 -48.02
N GLU A 52 -29.75 5.62 -49.04
CA GLU A 52 -29.58 7.01 -49.41
C GLU A 52 -30.26 7.94 -48.39
N TYR A 53 -31.41 7.52 -47.84
CA TYR A 53 -32.09 8.24 -46.78
C TYR A 53 -31.31 8.23 -45.46
N LYS A 54 -30.59 7.11 -45.13
CA LYS A 54 -29.68 7.05 -43.99
C LYS A 54 -28.55 8.10 -44.04
N LYS A 55 -28.01 8.35 -45.23
CA LYS A 55 -26.95 9.37 -45.42
C LYS A 55 -27.42 10.80 -45.10
N VAL A 56 -28.73 11.04 -45.11
CA VAL A 56 -29.33 12.35 -44.85
C VAL A 56 -30.14 12.41 -43.53
N GLY A 57 -29.92 11.44 -42.63
CA GLY A 57 -30.42 11.47 -41.27
C GLY A 57 -31.78 10.79 -41.07
N TRP A 58 -32.12 9.80 -41.88
CA TRP A 58 -33.27 8.93 -41.65
C TRP A 58 -32.78 7.52 -41.22
N TYR A 59 -33.52 6.85 -40.36
CA TYR A 59 -33.13 5.60 -39.70
C TYR A 59 -34.20 4.54 -39.82
N ASP A 60 -33.83 3.27 -39.78
CA ASP A 60 -34.75 2.14 -39.94
C ASP A 60 -35.68 1.95 -38.74
N THR A 61 -35.25 2.37 -37.55
CA THR A 61 -36.06 2.27 -36.34
C THR A 61 -36.21 3.62 -35.67
N TYR A 62 -37.25 3.76 -34.82
CA TYR A 62 -37.45 4.94 -34.03
C TYR A 62 -36.34 5.11 -32.99
N GLU A 63 -35.89 3.99 -32.40
CA GLU A 63 -34.82 3.96 -31.41
C GLU A 63 -33.50 4.44 -31.99
N ASP A 64 -33.15 4.05 -33.24
CA ASP A 64 -31.92 4.52 -33.89
C ASP A 64 -31.95 6.02 -34.22
N ALA A 65 -33.15 6.57 -34.42
CA ALA A 65 -33.35 7.99 -34.69
C ALA A 65 -33.29 8.86 -33.42
N GLN A 66 -33.49 8.27 -32.22
CA GLN A 66 -33.47 9.00 -30.96
C GLN A 66 -32.11 9.65 -30.72
N LEU A 67 -32.12 10.90 -30.27
CA LEU A 67 -30.91 11.57 -29.82
C LEU A 67 -30.48 11.04 -28.47
N ILE A 68 -29.21 10.66 -28.38
CA ILE A 68 -28.54 10.27 -27.13
C ILE A 68 -27.41 11.25 -26.87
N THR A 69 -27.16 11.54 -25.59
CA THR A 69 -25.99 12.31 -25.16
C THR A 69 -24.82 11.34 -24.95
N MET A 70 -23.69 11.64 -25.54
CA MET A 70 -22.43 10.93 -25.29
C MET A 70 -21.41 11.86 -24.62
N TYR A 71 -20.50 11.28 -23.88
CA TYR A 71 -19.55 11.96 -23.01
C TYR A 71 -18.12 11.62 -23.40
N ALA A 72 -17.24 12.61 -23.42
CA ALA A 72 -15.80 12.42 -23.55
C ALA A 72 -15.09 12.55 -22.20
N THR A 73 -13.91 11.93 -22.06
CA THR A 73 -13.10 11.94 -20.85
C THR A 73 -12.60 13.32 -20.42
N ASP A 74 -12.64 14.28 -21.33
CA ASP A 74 -12.28 15.69 -21.09
C ASP A 74 -13.47 16.59 -20.71
N GLY A 75 -14.66 16.02 -20.60
CA GLY A 75 -15.89 16.70 -20.20
C GLY A 75 -16.75 17.26 -21.35
N ARG A 76 -16.32 17.09 -22.60
CA ARG A 76 -17.19 17.43 -23.73
C ARG A 76 -18.38 16.49 -23.83
N THR A 77 -19.49 17.02 -24.27
CA THR A 77 -20.70 16.25 -24.57
C THR A 77 -21.12 16.49 -26.02
N ILE A 78 -21.75 15.49 -26.61
CA ILE A 78 -22.36 15.58 -27.94
C ILE A 78 -23.69 14.86 -27.94
N GLU A 79 -24.67 15.43 -28.69
CA GLU A 79 -25.95 14.75 -28.98
C GLU A 79 -25.85 14.13 -30.36
N ILE A 80 -26.09 12.84 -30.49
CA ILE A 80 -26.07 12.09 -31.73
C ILE A 80 -27.28 11.17 -31.80
N PRO A 81 -27.75 10.81 -33.02
CA PRO A 81 -28.67 9.70 -33.18
C PRO A 81 -28.08 8.39 -32.64
N ALA A 82 -28.91 7.59 -31.96
CA ALA A 82 -28.49 6.33 -31.33
C ALA A 82 -27.82 5.35 -32.31
N TYR A 83 -28.22 5.41 -33.59
CA TYR A 83 -27.61 4.67 -34.69
C TYR A 83 -26.07 4.81 -34.72
N TYR A 84 -25.55 5.97 -34.36
CA TYR A 84 -24.09 6.23 -34.39
C TYR A 84 -23.37 5.88 -33.09
N ARG A 85 -24.06 5.41 -32.05
CA ARG A 85 -23.49 5.07 -30.74
C ARG A 85 -22.18 4.29 -30.86
N ASP A 86 -22.19 3.16 -31.56
CA ASP A 86 -21.02 2.28 -31.65
C ASP A 86 -19.85 2.89 -32.41
N ALA A 87 -20.13 3.76 -33.41
CA ALA A 87 -19.08 4.49 -34.11
C ALA A 87 -18.39 5.51 -33.18
N TYR A 88 -19.16 6.22 -32.36
CA TYR A 88 -18.63 7.19 -31.41
C TYR A 88 -17.89 6.52 -30.23
N ARG A 89 -18.39 5.35 -29.76
CA ARG A 89 -17.65 4.55 -28.75
C ARG A 89 -16.26 4.14 -29.21
N LYS A 90 -16.11 3.75 -30.48
CA LYS A 90 -14.80 3.40 -31.07
C LYS A 90 -13.79 4.54 -31.12
N VAL A 91 -14.24 5.78 -31.02
CA VAL A 91 -13.37 6.98 -31.02
C VAL A 91 -13.35 7.69 -29.69
N GLY A 92 -13.73 7.00 -28.59
CA GLY A 92 -13.54 7.47 -27.22
C GLY A 92 -14.68 8.31 -26.65
N TRP A 93 -15.91 8.11 -27.13
CA TRP A 93 -17.11 8.66 -26.50
C TRP A 93 -17.85 7.56 -25.72
N TYR A 94 -18.55 7.92 -24.68
CA TYR A 94 -19.17 7.01 -23.71
C TYR A 94 -20.63 7.38 -23.47
N ASP A 95 -21.43 6.38 -23.08
CA ASP A 95 -22.88 6.57 -22.92
C ASP A 95 -23.28 7.26 -21.61
N THR A 96 -22.43 7.16 -20.59
CA THR A 96 -22.74 7.71 -19.26
C THR A 96 -21.61 8.56 -18.71
N LEU A 97 -21.96 9.49 -17.83
CA LEU A 97 -20.99 10.33 -17.13
C LEU A 97 -20.04 9.50 -16.25
N ASP A 98 -20.55 8.42 -15.66
CA ASP A 98 -19.77 7.53 -14.79
C ASP A 98 -18.63 6.80 -15.54
N GLU A 99 -18.84 6.49 -16.84
CA GLU A 99 -17.81 5.88 -17.67
C GLU A 99 -16.62 6.82 -17.92
N VAL A 100 -16.80 8.13 -17.83
CA VAL A 100 -15.77 9.15 -18.14
C VAL A 100 -15.26 9.89 -16.90
N SER A 101 -15.85 9.68 -15.74
CA SER A 101 -15.46 10.32 -14.49
C SER A 101 -14.75 9.36 -13.54
N ILE A 102 -14.02 9.92 -12.58
CA ILE A 102 -13.40 9.24 -11.46
C ILE A 102 -13.68 10.01 -10.18
N THR A 103 -13.84 9.31 -9.08
CA THR A 103 -13.87 9.92 -7.76
C THR A 103 -12.46 10.12 -7.25
N MET A 104 -12.18 11.33 -6.78
CA MET A 104 -10.92 11.68 -6.12
C MET A 104 -11.16 12.05 -4.66
N TYR A 105 -10.16 11.86 -3.83
CA TYR A 105 -10.22 11.95 -2.38
C TYR A 105 -9.21 12.97 -1.88
N ALA A 106 -9.60 13.81 -0.93
CA ALA A 106 -8.70 14.71 -0.21
C ALA A 106 -8.37 14.15 1.18
N THR A 107 -7.25 14.58 1.75
CA THR A 107 -6.75 14.15 3.07
C THR A 107 -7.66 14.54 4.24
N ASP A 108 -8.56 15.50 4.02
CA ASP A 108 -9.57 15.97 4.98
C ASP A 108 -10.94 15.26 4.84
N GLY A 109 -11.06 14.29 3.96
CA GLY A 109 -12.27 13.51 3.75
C GLY A 109 -13.22 14.02 2.68
N ARG A 110 -12.94 15.15 2.05
CA ARG A 110 -13.74 15.60 0.90
C ARG A 110 -13.56 14.67 -0.29
N THR A 111 -14.62 14.51 -1.06
CA THR A 111 -14.59 13.77 -2.33
C THR A 111 -15.00 14.69 -3.47
N LEU A 112 -14.49 14.42 -4.66
CA LEU A 112 -14.81 15.15 -5.87
C LEU A 112 -14.87 14.19 -7.05
N SER A 113 -15.95 14.27 -7.86
CA SER A 113 -15.99 13.57 -9.15
C SER A 113 -15.43 14.48 -10.23
N VAL A 114 -14.43 14.00 -10.96
CA VAL A 114 -13.77 14.73 -12.04
C VAL A 114 -13.71 13.87 -13.31
N PHE A 115 -13.61 14.51 -14.46
CA PHE A 115 -13.34 13.79 -15.71
C PHE A 115 -11.96 13.13 -15.68
N LYS A 116 -11.84 11.93 -16.27
CA LYS A 116 -10.62 11.10 -16.20
C LYS A 116 -9.36 11.86 -16.66
N ASP A 117 -9.47 12.66 -17.72
CA ASP A 117 -8.33 13.40 -18.26
C ASP A 117 -7.84 14.52 -17.34
N LEU A 118 -8.66 14.94 -16.37
CA LEU A 118 -8.28 15.96 -15.38
C LEU A 118 -7.67 15.37 -14.11
N GLY A 119 -7.72 14.05 -13.92
CA GLY A 119 -7.27 13.39 -12.69
C GLY A 119 -5.84 13.73 -12.31
N GLU A 120 -4.89 13.72 -13.26
CA GLU A 120 -3.50 14.08 -12.99
C GLU A 120 -3.31 15.56 -12.60
N ALA A 121 -4.14 16.48 -13.11
CA ALA A 121 -4.11 17.87 -12.70
C ALA A 121 -4.56 18.03 -11.24
N TYR A 122 -5.62 17.33 -10.84
CA TYR A 122 -6.11 17.31 -9.46
C TYR A 122 -5.12 16.64 -8.51
N ARG A 123 -4.43 15.58 -8.95
CA ARG A 123 -3.38 14.93 -8.15
C ARG A 123 -2.24 15.89 -7.79
N LYS A 124 -1.84 16.76 -8.70
CA LYS A 124 -0.79 17.78 -8.46
C LYS A 124 -1.17 18.82 -7.40
N VAL A 125 -2.46 18.97 -7.09
CA VAL A 125 -2.98 19.91 -6.09
C VAL A 125 -3.55 19.19 -4.85
N GLY A 126 -3.13 17.94 -4.61
CA GLY A 126 -3.38 17.23 -3.37
C GLY A 126 -4.66 16.39 -3.33
N TRP A 127 -5.18 15.96 -4.49
CA TRP A 127 -6.25 14.96 -4.58
C TRP A 127 -5.69 13.60 -4.97
N TYR A 128 -6.32 12.52 -4.54
CA TYR A 128 -5.83 11.15 -4.69
C TYR A 128 -6.89 10.24 -5.31
N TYR A 129 -6.46 9.19 -6.01
CA TYR A 129 -7.34 8.26 -6.70
C TYR A 129 -7.99 7.23 -5.77
N SER A 130 -7.38 6.98 -4.61
CA SER A 130 -7.85 5.96 -3.67
C SER A 130 -8.08 6.53 -2.28
N LEU A 131 -9.14 6.05 -1.62
CA LEU A 131 -9.40 6.35 -0.21
C LEU A 131 -8.22 5.91 0.68
N SER A 132 -7.55 4.81 0.35
CA SER A 132 -6.39 4.30 1.09
C SER A 132 -5.16 5.22 1.02
N ASP A 133 -5.09 6.11 0.03
CA ASP A 133 -4.00 7.09 -0.06
C ASP A 133 -4.18 8.26 0.92
N VAL A 134 -5.41 8.49 1.38
CA VAL A 134 -5.79 9.66 2.20
C VAL A 134 -6.35 9.29 3.58
N SER A 135 -6.43 8.01 3.90
CA SER A 135 -6.96 7.54 5.18
C SER A 135 -6.25 6.29 5.68
N VAL A 136 -6.36 6.05 6.96
CA VAL A 136 -5.85 4.85 7.62
C VAL A 136 -6.92 4.25 8.53
N THR A 137 -6.87 2.95 8.77
CA THR A 137 -7.67 2.34 9.84
C THR A 137 -7.01 2.63 11.19
N MET A 138 -7.78 3.13 12.15
CA MET A 138 -7.38 3.31 13.53
C MET A 138 -8.32 2.57 14.46
N TYR A 139 -7.83 2.23 15.63
CA TYR A 139 -8.55 1.48 16.66
C TYR A 139 -8.72 2.36 17.90
N ASP A 140 -9.95 2.47 18.39
CA ASP A 140 -10.24 3.14 19.66
C ASP A 140 -9.85 2.25 20.88
N GLU A 141 -10.00 2.77 22.08
CA GLU A 141 -9.65 2.07 23.32
C GLU A 141 -10.45 0.79 23.57
N SER A 142 -11.61 0.63 22.94
CA SER A 142 -12.44 -0.58 22.98
C SER A 142 -12.05 -1.61 21.92
N GLY A 143 -11.12 -1.24 21.00
CA GLY A 143 -10.74 -2.04 19.84
C GLY A 143 -11.67 -1.90 18.63
N GLY A 144 -12.60 -0.91 18.66
CA GLY A 144 -13.45 -0.54 17.52
C GLY A 144 -12.63 0.01 16.36
N GLU A 145 -12.98 -0.35 15.13
CA GLU A 145 -12.28 0.03 13.90
C GLU A 145 -12.90 1.30 13.30
N HIS A 146 -12.07 2.27 12.95
CA HIS A 146 -12.48 3.53 12.37
C HIS A 146 -11.58 3.92 11.20
N THR A 147 -12.18 4.37 10.09
CA THR A 147 -11.44 4.99 9.00
C THR A 147 -11.16 6.45 9.38
N VAL A 148 -9.90 6.82 9.48
CA VAL A 148 -9.46 8.16 9.86
C VAL A 148 -8.68 8.79 8.70
N TYR A 149 -9.13 9.94 8.22
CA TYR A 149 -8.41 10.68 7.18
C TYR A 149 -7.10 11.25 7.72
N ASN A 150 -6.12 11.38 6.84
CA ASN A 150 -4.74 11.71 7.24
C ASN A 150 -4.62 12.99 8.06
N ASP A 151 -5.42 14.01 7.77
CA ASP A 151 -5.43 15.29 8.49
C ASP A 151 -5.95 15.19 9.94
N TYR A 152 -6.66 14.10 10.27
CA TYR A 152 -7.26 13.89 11.61
C TYR A 152 -6.54 12.82 12.43
N ILE A 153 -5.44 12.24 11.93
CA ILE A 153 -4.70 11.18 12.65
C ILE A 153 -4.19 11.67 14.01
N GLU A 154 -3.59 12.86 14.07
CA GLU A 154 -3.08 13.41 15.33
C GLU A 154 -4.18 13.62 16.38
N ASP A 155 -5.36 14.07 15.94
CA ASP A 155 -6.49 14.27 16.86
C ASP A 155 -7.08 12.94 17.35
N ALA A 156 -7.11 11.92 16.49
CA ALA A 156 -7.48 10.57 16.90
C ALA A 156 -6.46 9.99 17.91
N GLN A 157 -5.15 10.19 17.68
CA GLN A 157 -4.10 9.77 18.60
C GLN A 157 -4.19 10.48 19.96
N LYS A 158 -4.52 11.77 20.01
CA LYS A 158 -4.78 12.52 21.27
C LYS A 158 -5.95 11.93 22.06
N LYS A 159 -6.91 11.29 21.38
CA LYS A 159 -8.05 10.56 21.98
C LYS A 159 -7.68 9.12 22.38
N GLY A 160 -6.44 8.70 22.27
CA GLY A 160 -5.99 7.35 22.62
C GLY A 160 -6.15 6.31 21.50
N TRP A 161 -6.55 6.72 20.29
CA TRP A 161 -6.67 5.80 19.16
C TRP A 161 -5.28 5.43 18.61
N SER A 162 -5.15 4.20 18.11
CA SER A 162 -3.90 3.72 17.51
C SER A 162 -4.12 3.09 16.13
N LYS A 163 -3.12 3.18 15.27
CA LYS A 163 -3.07 2.46 13.99
C LYS A 163 -2.95 0.94 14.17
N ARG A 164 -2.56 0.48 15.35
CA ARG A 164 -2.41 -0.95 15.67
C ARG A 164 -3.38 -1.34 16.78
N LYS A 165 -4.20 -2.35 16.50
CA LYS A 165 -5.14 -2.90 17.48
C LYS A 165 -4.44 -3.39 18.75
N SER A 166 -3.23 -3.93 18.60
CA SER A 166 -2.40 -4.39 19.73
C SER A 166 -1.90 -3.29 20.68
N ASP A 167 -2.02 -2.01 20.30
CA ASP A 167 -1.69 -0.91 21.21
C ASP A 167 -2.85 -0.56 22.14
N VAL A 168 -4.08 -0.89 21.76
CA VAL A 168 -5.31 -0.63 22.51
C VAL A 168 -5.90 -1.88 23.15
N MET A 169 -5.63 -3.05 22.59
CA MET A 169 -6.09 -4.36 23.07
C MET A 169 -4.93 -5.35 23.14
N GLN A 170 -4.94 -6.26 24.11
CA GLN A 170 -3.97 -7.33 24.21
C GLN A 170 -4.32 -8.44 23.20
N LEU A 171 -3.45 -8.72 22.25
CA LEU A 171 -3.54 -9.91 21.42
C LEU A 171 -3.18 -11.14 22.25
N MET A 172 -4.02 -12.17 22.20
CA MET A 172 -3.76 -13.47 22.83
C MET A 172 -3.90 -14.60 21.80
N PHE A 173 -3.17 -15.69 22.00
CA PHE A 173 -3.24 -16.85 21.15
C PHE A 173 -3.28 -18.16 21.97
N SER A 174 -3.87 -19.22 21.43
CA SER A 174 -4.01 -20.52 22.06
C SER A 174 -3.22 -21.60 21.33
N ASP A 175 -3.01 -22.77 21.96
CA ASP A 175 -2.27 -23.87 21.37
C ASP A 175 -2.93 -24.45 20.11
N ASP A 176 -4.25 -24.34 19.99
CA ASP A 176 -5.02 -24.79 18.82
C ASP A 176 -5.01 -23.77 17.65
N GLY A 177 -4.25 -22.67 17.81
CA GLY A 177 -4.04 -21.68 16.75
C GLY A 177 -5.10 -20.58 16.64
N ARG A 178 -6.02 -20.47 17.63
CA ARG A 178 -6.97 -19.35 17.70
C ARG A 178 -6.28 -18.08 18.19
N PHE A 179 -6.80 -16.92 17.76
CA PHE A 179 -6.37 -15.58 18.17
C PHE A 179 -7.57 -14.77 18.61
N ILE A 180 -7.42 -14.01 19.69
CA ILE A 180 -8.41 -13.04 20.17
C ILE A 180 -7.74 -11.75 20.62
N TYR A 181 -8.47 -10.64 20.54
CA TYR A 181 -8.12 -9.40 21.20
C TYR A 181 -8.98 -9.24 22.43
N VAL A 182 -8.36 -8.95 23.57
CA VAL A 182 -9.02 -8.74 24.85
C VAL A 182 -8.60 -7.41 25.47
N PRO A 183 -9.44 -6.76 26.26
CA PRO A 183 -9.01 -5.62 27.07
C PRO A 183 -7.80 -5.97 27.93
N TYR A 184 -6.86 -5.04 28.07
CA TYR A 184 -5.60 -5.29 28.83
C TYR A 184 -5.84 -5.74 30.26
N ASP A 185 -6.87 -5.20 30.94
CA ASP A 185 -7.26 -5.54 32.32
C ASP A 185 -7.80 -6.97 32.45
N ARG A 186 -8.23 -7.61 31.35
CA ARG A 186 -8.74 -9.00 31.33
C ARG A 186 -7.71 -10.02 30.87
N ALA A 187 -6.60 -9.59 30.29
CA ALA A 187 -5.61 -10.48 29.68
C ALA A 187 -5.07 -11.55 30.67
N GLU A 188 -4.86 -11.18 31.93
CA GLU A 188 -4.40 -12.13 32.95
C GLU A 188 -5.41 -13.26 33.20
N SER A 189 -6.72 -12.98 33.18
CA SER A 189 -7.76 -14.01 33.33
C SER A 189 -7.73 -15.03 32.19
N TYR A 190 -7.47 -14.57 30.96
CA TYR A 190 -7.33 -15.45 29.80
C TYR A 190 -6.04 -16.29 29.88
N SER A 191 -4.94 -15.75 30.41
CA SER A 191 -3.70 -16.50 30.55
C SER A 191 -3.84 -17.67 31.55
N LYS A 192 -4.68 -17.53 32.57
CA LYS A 192 -4.96 -18.59 33.56
C LYS A 192 -5.75 -19.77 32.98
N VAL A 193 -6.39 -19.59 31.83
CA VAL A 193 -7.18 -20.64 31.13
C VAL A 193 -6.55 -21.10 29.81
N GLY A 194 -5.23 -20.95 29.68
CA GLY A 194 -4.44 -21.51 28.58
C GLY A 194 -4.26 -20.62 27.36
N TRP A 195 -4.52 -19.31 27.47
CA TRP A 195 -4.17 -18.36 26.44
C TRP A 195 -2.80 -17.74 26.72
N TYR A 196 -2.03 -17.50 25.67
CA TYR A 196 -0.70 -16.90 25.71
C TYR A 196 -0.74 -15.46 25.24
N TYR A 197 0.07 -14.61 25.84
CA TYR A 197 0.22 -13.22 25.42
C TYR A 197 0.92 -13.15 24.06
N GLY A 198 0.27 -12.53 23.08
CA GLY A 198 0.89 -12.04 21.85
C GLY A 198 1.53 -10.67 22.05
N GLY A 199 1.72 -9.95 20.94
CA GLY A 199 2.19 -8.56 21.00
C GLY A 199 1.15 -7.62 21.62
N GLY A 200 1.65 -6.51 22.15
CA GLY A 200 0.84 -5.49 22.81
C GLY A 200 1.70 -4.35 23.34
N ARG A 201 1.20 -3.60 24.32
CA ARG A 201 1.98 -2.59 25.04
C ARG A 201 3.18 -3.24 25.72
N VAL A 202 4.31 -2.54 25.73
CA VAL A 202 5.51 -2.99 26.45
C VAL A 202 5.25 -2.85 27.95
N ASP A 203 5.34 -3.96 28.67
CA ASP A 203 5.25 -4.03 30.13
C ASP A 203 6.66 -4.24 30.71
N PRO A 204 7.26 -3.22 31.36
CA PRO A 204 8.60 -3.35 31.93
C PRO A 204 8.71 -4.43 33.02
N SER A 205 7.61 -4.88 33.63
CA SER A 205 7.61 -5.92 34.68
C SER A 205 7.79 -7.34 34.11
N ARG A 206 7.52 -7.55 32.82
CA ARG A 206 7.63 -8.86 32.15
C ARG A 206 8.99 -9.03 31.46
N PRO A 207 9.50 -10.26 31.31
CA PRO A 207 10.71 -10.52 30.55
C PRO A 207 10.50 -10.14 29.06
N MET A 208 11.55 -9.62 28.42
CA MET A 208 11.50 -9.20 27.03
C MET A 208 12.80 -9.52 26.30
N VAL A 209 12.69 -9.74 24.99
CA VAL A 209 13.81 -9.97 24.08
C VAL A 209 13.59 -9.19 22.78
N ALA A 210 14.68 -8.77 22.15
CA ALA A 210 14.67 -8.17 20.83
C ALA A 210 15.16 -9.18 19.78
N LEU A 211 14.29 -9.61 18.88
CA LEU A 211 14.70 -10.28 17.67
C LEU A 211 15.28 -9.26 16.71
N THR A 212 16.45 -9.52 16.16
CA THR A 212 17.08 -8.61 15.20
C THR A 212 17.53 -9.35 13.95
N PHE A 213 17.39 -8.68 12.81
CA PHE A 213 17.70 -9.22 11.50
C PHE A 213 18.63 -8.28 10.75
N ASP A 214 19.76 -8.81 10.27
CA ASP A 214 20.77 -8.07 9.53
C ASP A 214 20.72 -8.40 8.03
N ASP A 215 21.35 -7.55 7.22
CA ASP A 215 21.58 -7.68 5.79
C ASP A 215 20.38 -7.47 4.86
N GLY A 216 19.18 -7.40 5.37
CA GLY A 216 17.98 -7.10 4.58
C GLY A 216 17.87 -5.62 4.13
N PRO A 217 16.73 -5.22 3.56
CA PRO A 217 15.61 -6.08 3.20
C PRO A 217 15.93 -7.04 2.05
N GLY A 218 15.33 -8.21 2.06
CA GLY A 218 15.57 -9.24 1.06
C GLY A 218 14.34 -10.10 0.77
N LYS A 219 14.52 -11.13 -0.04
CA LYS A 219 13.46 -12.03 -0.54
C LYS A 219 12.58 -12.62 0.57
N TYR A 220 13.10 -12.79 1.78
CA TYR A 220 12.39 -13.48 2.86
C TYR A 220 11.87 -12.55 3.95
N THR A 221 12.19 -11.25 3.89
CA THR A 221 11.79 -10.26 4.89
C THR A 221 10.27 -10.19 5.05
N ASP A 222 9.51 -10.14 3.95
CA ASP A 222 8.03 -10.13 4.00
C ASP A 222 7.44 -11.38 4.66
N SER A 223 8.03 -12.55 4.45
CA SER A 223 7.56 -13.79 5.10
C SER A 223 7.84 -13.78 6.61
N ILE A 224 8.95 -13.18 7.03
CA ILE A 224 9.27 -12.96 8.45
C ILE A 224 8.27 -11.97 9.05
N LEU A 225 8.00 -10.85 8.37
CA LEU A 225 7.00 -9.87 8.78
C LEU A 225 5.61 -10.52 8.96
N SER A 226 5.19 -11.39 8.03
CA SER A 226 3.91 -12.11 8.15
C SER A 226 3.84 -12.99 9.40
N THR A 227 4.95 -13.61 9.79
CA THR A 227 5.01 -14.37 11.04
C THR A 227 4.92 -13.45 12.27
N LEU A 228 5.67 -12.34 12.28
CA LEU A 228 5.61 -11.36 13.36
C LEU A 228 4.20 -10.76 13.51
N GLU A 229 3.58 -10.39 12.39
CA GLU A 229 2.23 -9.82 12.34
C GLU A 229 1.19 -10.77 12.94
N LYS A 230 1.22 -12.05 12.58
CA LYS A 230 0.34 -13.09 13.12
C LYS A 230 0.29 -13.09 14.64
N TYR A 231 1.42 -12.86 15.29
CA TYR A 231 1.53 -12.87 16.75
C TYR A 231 1.58 -11.47 17.36
N GLY A 232 1.43 -10.40 16.57
CA GLY A 232 1.59 -9.01 17.00
C GLY A 232 3.00 -8.69 17.53
N ALA A 233 3.98 -9.54 17.19
CA ALA A 233 5.36 -9.39 17.63
C ALA A 233 6.09 -8.30 16.85
N ARG A 234 7.06 -7.67 17.48
CA ARG A 234 7.92 -6.67 16.86
C ARG A 234 9.37 -7.13 16.85
N ALA A 235 10.14 -6.59 15.90
CA ALA A 235 11.56 -6.87 15.74
C ALA A 235 12.29 -5.62 15.25
N THR A 236 13.62 -5.65 15.21
CA THR A 236 14.45 -4.61 14.60
C THR A 236 15.20 -5.19 13.40
N PHE A 237 15.09 -4.51 12.25
CA PHE A 237 15.75 -4.87 11.00
C PHE A 237 16.90 -3.90 10.73
N PHE A 238 18.15 -4.37 10.78
CA PHE A 238 19.32 -3.58 10.42
C PHE A 238 19.57 -3.74 8.91
N VAL A 239 19.14 -2.75 8.15
CA VAL A 239 19.07 -2.83 6.69
C VAL A 239 20.33 -2.30 6.02
N GLN A 240 20.75 -2.96 4.93
CA GLN A 240 21.73 -2.42 3.99
C GLN A 240 21.02 -1.42 3.06
N GLY A 241 21.51 -0.17 3.03
CA GLY A 241 20.84 0.91 2.33
C GLY A 241 20.63 0.68 0.83
N HIS A 242 21.57 0.02 0.16
CA HIS A 242 21.48 -0.28 -1.27
C HIS A 242 20.27 -1.16 -1.64
N SER A 243 19.81 -2.02 -0.72
CA SER A 243 18.69 -2.93 -0.93
C SER A 243 17.32 -2.25 -0.75
N VAL A 244 17.25 -1.16 0.03
CA VAL A 244 15.99 -0.51 0.43
C VAL A 244 15.14 -0.09 -0.76
N SER A 245 15.74 0.44 -1.83
CA SER A 245 15.01 0.92 -3.01
C SER A 245 14.23 -0.18 -3.73
N GLY A 246 14.74 -1.42 -3.72
CA GLY A 246 14.08 -2.58 -4.31
C GLY A 246 12.95 -3.18 -3.44
N TYR A 247 12.87 -2.78 -2.17
CA TYR A 247 11.94 -3.34 -1.18
C TYR A 247 11.21 -2.25 -0.36
N LYS A 248 10.89 -1.12 -1.00
CA LYS A 248 10.25 0.03 -0.31
C LYS A 248 8.97 -0.36 0.43
N SER A 249 8.10 -1.13 -0.21
CA SER A 249 6.84 -1.60 0.39
C SER A 249 7.07 -2.49 1.61
N THR A 250 8.09 -3.34 1.58
CA THR A 250 8.48 -4.21 2.69
C THR A 250 9.00 -3.38 3.88
N VAL A 251 9.82 -2.35 3.62
CA VAL A 251 10.33 -1.45 4.67
C VAL A 251 9.19 -0.63 5.27
N LEU A 252 8.30 -0.08 4.44
CA LEU A 252 7.11 0.63 4.92
C LEU A 252 6.22 -0.27 5.77
N ARG A 253 5.91 -1.49 5.28
CA ARG A 253 5.15 -2.49 6.03
C ARG A 253 5.76 -2.79 7.40
N ALA A 254 7.08 -2.97 7.47
CA ALA A 254 7.77 -3.21 8.74
C ALA A 254 7.54 -2.05 9.74
N VAL A 255 7.65 -0.80 9.29
CA VAL A 255 7.39 0.40 10.11
C VAL A 255 5.92 0.46 10.54
N ASP A 256 4.97 0.23 9.64
CA ASP A 256 3.53 0.25 9.93
C ASP A 256 3.14 -0.83 10.97
N MET A 257 3.78 -1.98 10.93
CA MET A 257 3.65 -3.04 11.95
C MET A 257 4.30 -2.68 13.29
N GLY A 258 5.00 -1.55 13.39
CA GLY A 258 5.74 -1.12 14.58
C GLY A 258 7.06 -1.83 14.80
N CYS A 259 7.60 -2.50 13.78
CA CYS A 259 8.99 -2.93 13.76
C CYS A 259 9.92 -1.72 13.61
N GLU A 260 11.14 -1.85 14.07
CA GLU A 260 12.15 -0.81 13.99
C GLU A 260 13.10 -1.08 12.82
N ILE A 261 13.46 -0.02 12.10
CA ILE A 261 14.49 -0.07 11.06
C ILE A 261 15.77 0.56 11.62
N GLY A 262 16.83 -0.24 11.70
CA GLY A 262 18.18 0.19 12.02
C GLY A 262 19.07 0.29 10.80
N ASN A 263 20.19 0.98 10.92
CA ASN A 263 21.17 1.19 9.84
C ASN A 263 22.26 0.10 9.89
N HIS A 264 22.48 -0.62 8.77
CA HIS A 264 23.55 -1.60 8.62
C HIS A 264 24.55 -1.22 7.53
N THR A 265 24.81 0.09 7.37
CA THR A 265 25.61 0.72 6.30
C THR A 265 24.96 0.60 4.91
N TRP A 266 25.51 1.31 3.93
CA TRP A 266 25.00 1.25 2.56
C TRP A 266 25.33 -0.08 1.88
N SER A 267 26.57 -0.56 2.01
CA SER A 267 27.08 -1.72 1.26
C SER A 267 27.92 -2.67 2.11
N HIS A 268 27.56 -2.82 3.39
CA HIS A 268 28.17 -3.78 4.32
C HIS A 268 29.69 -3.65 4.48
N VAL A 269 30.21 -2.41 4.51
CA VAL A 269 31.64 -2.15 4.68
C VAL A 269 32.11 -2.35 6.12
N ASN A 270 33.36 -2.78 6.30
CA ASN A 270 33.97 -2.83 7.63
C ASN A 270 34.34 -1.42 8.10
N LEU A 271 33.56 -0.89 9.06
CA LEU A 271 33.70 0.49 9.54
C LEU A 271 35.05 0.76 10.23
N GLN A 272 35.64 -0.22 10.90
CA GLN A 272 36.99 -0.06 11.52
C GLN A 272 38.10 0.19 10.49
N LYS A 273 37.91 -0.27 9.25
CA LYS A 273 38.87 -0.14 8.15
C LYS A 273 38.53 1.01 7.22
N SER A 274 37.47 1.78 7.54
CA SER A 274 36.97 2.87 6.70
C SER A 274 37.41 4.24 7.24
N SER A 275 37.62 5.19 6.34
CA SER A 275 37.82 6.60 6.73
C SER A 275 36.51 7.21 7.26
N THR A 276 36.61 8.27 8.04
CA THR A 276 35.44 8.99 8.59
C THR A 276 34.50 9.47 7.48
N SER A 277 35.02 9.91 6.34
CA SER A 277 34.20 10.32 5.18
C SER A 277 33.40 9.15 4.60
N VAL A 278 34.00 7.97 4.49
CA VAL A 278 33.32 6.74 4.05
C VAL A 278 32.26 6.34 5.06
N ILE A 279 32.58 6.36 6.36
CA ILE A 279 31.60 6.06 7.44
C ILE A 279 30.39 6.99 7.32
N SER A 280 30.62 8.31 7.26
CA SER A 280 29.54 9.31 7.12
C SER A 280 28.68 9.06 5.89
N SER A 281 29.28 8.78 4.74
CA SER A 281 28.59 8.49 3.49
C SER A 281 27.72 7.22 3.59
N GLN A 282 28.28 6.14 4.13
CA GLN A 282 27.60 4.84 4.29
C GLN A 282 26.35 4.98 5.21
N ILE A 283 26.47 5.72 6.29
CA ILE A 283 25.39 5.96 7.24
C ILE A 283 24.33 6.89 6.66
N SER A 284 24.72 8.02 6.08
CA SER A 284 23.77 9.02 5.57
C SER A 284 22.98 8.51 4.36
N GLN A 285 23.62 7.79 3.43
CA GLN A 285 22.91 7.20 2.29
C GLN A 285 21.86 6.18 2.74
N THR A 286 22.18 5.34 3.72
CA THR A 286 21.23 4.37 4.28
C THR A 286 20.07 5.06 4.98
N ASN A 287 20.36 6.06 5.83
CA ASN A 287 19.32 6.83 6.51
C ASN A 287 18.35 7.50 5.51
N ASN A 288 18.89 8.11 4.46
CA ASN A 288 18.08 8.75 3.42
C ASN A 288 17.24 7.72 2.62
N ALA A 289 17.79 6.55 2.32
CA ALA A 289 17.06 5.49 1.65
C ALA A 289 15.87 5.00 2.49
N VAL A 290 16.06 4.80 3.80
CA VAL A 290 15.00 4.40 4.73
C VAL A 290 13.93 5.51 4.85
N PHE A 291 14.35 6.77 4.98
CA PHE A 291 13.41 7.89 5.03
C PHE A 291 12.58 8.00 3.74
N ASN A 292 13.20 7.85 2.58
CA ASN A 292 12.51 7.89 1.29
C ASN A 292 11.56 6.69 1.07
N ALA A 293 11.76 5.58 1.78
CA ALA A 293 10.91 4.39 1.71
C ALA A 293 9.75 4.42 2.70
N ALA A 294 9.97 4.90 3.93
CA ALA A 294 9.03 4.73 5.04
C ALA A 294 8.84 5.98 5.92
N GLY A 295 9.40 7.13 5.56
CA GLY A 295 9.22 8.40 6.30
C GLY A 295 9.89 8.46 7.67
N VAL A 296 10.74 7.49 8.03
CA VAL A 296 11.43 7.45 9.33
C VAL A 296 12.94 7.42 9.15
N TYR A 297 13.67 8.03 10.09
CA TYR A 297 15.13 7.92 10.15
C TYR A 297 15.54 6.85 11.15
N PRO A 298 16.49 5.92 10.81
CA PRO A 298 17.12 5.05 11.80
C PRO A 298 17.76 5.83 12.95
N THR A 299 17.53 5.37 14.17
CA THR A 299 18.13 5.93 15.39
C THR A 299 19.22 5.03 15.99
N LEU A 300 19.27 3.79 15.51
CA LEU A 300 20.23 2.77 15.86
C LEU A 300 21.01 2.31 14.63
N TYR A 301 22.26 1.89 14.84
CA TYR A 301 23.01 1.21 13.79
C TYR A 301 23.67 -0.07 14.34
N ARG A 302 23.94 -1.02 13.47
CA ARG A 302 24.77 -2.18 13.76
C ARG A 302 25.95 -2.18 12.81
N PRO A 303 27.19 -2.13 13.34
CA PRO A 303 28.37 -2.19 12.48
C PRO A 303 28.48 -3.58 11.82
N PRO A 304 28.68 -3.67 10.49
CA PRO A 304 28.97 -4.94 9.83
C PRO A 304 30.10 -5.71 10.52
N TYR A 305 29.97 -7.05 10.56
CA TYR A 305 30.90 -7.95 11.25
C TYR A 305 31.06 -7.70 12.76
N GLY A 306 30.22 -6.88 13.36
CA GLY A 306 30.41 -6.39 14.73
C GLY A 306 31.67 -5.52 14.90
N ALA A 307 32.21 -4.98 13.81
CA ALA A 307 33.51 -4.31 13.78
C ALA A 307 33.36 -2.81 14.10
N TYR A 308 33.73 -2.43 15.33
CA TYR A 308 33.75 -1.03 15.78
C TYR A 308 34.95 -0.74 16.67
N ASN A 309 35.29 0.54 16.80
CA ASN A 309 36.27 1.08 17.72
C ASN A 309 35.83 2.49 18.17
N LYS A 310 36.61 3.15 19.02
CA LYS A 310 36.28 4.50 19.51
C LYS A 310 36.05 5.51 18.39
N SER A 311 36.85 5.45 17.33
CA SER A 311 36.71 6.33 16.16
C SER A 311 35.37 6.12 15.45
N VAL A 312 34.94 4.89 15.23
CA VAL A 312 33.64 4.56 14.64
C VAL A 312 32.49 5.10 15.53
N LEU A 313 32.56 4.83 16.84
CA LEU A 313 31.52 5.27 17.78
C LEU A 313 31.40 6.80 17.86
N SER A 314 32.53 7.52 17.79
CA SER A 314 32.50 9.00 17.80
C SER A 314 32.09 9.63 16.48
N SER A 315 32.18 8.89 15.38
CA SER A 315 31.83 9.36 14.03
C SER A 315 30.35 9.22 13.68
N ILE A 316 29.57 8.50 14.50
CA ILE A 316 28.17 8.17 14.22
C ILE A 316 27.29 8.67 15.37
N SER A 317 26.40 9.63 15.08
CA SER A 317 25.49 10.22 16.07
C SER A 317 24.28 9.31 16.39
N MET A 318 24.48 7.99 16.47
CA MET A 318 23.49 6.98 16.83
C MET A 318 24.05 6.02 17.86
N SER A 319 23.18 5.22 18.49
CA SER A 319 23.61 4.13 19.37
C SER A 319 24.01 2.90 18.54
N ALA A 320 25.11 2.26 18.91
CA ALA A 320 25.53 1.00 18.31
C ALA A 320 24.82 -0.18 18.99
N VAL A 321 24.36 -1.15 18.19
CA VAL A 321 23.68 -2.35 18.68
C VAL A 321 24.47 -3.58 18.27
N MET A 322 24.86 -4.36 19.27
CA MET A 322 25.46 -5.67 19.12
C MET A 322 24.42 -6.74 19.47
N TRP A 323 24.83 -7.90 19.90
CA TRP A 323 23.97 -9.02 20.31
C TRP A 323 24.55 -9.74 21.51
N SER A 324 23.67 -10.43 22.24
CA SER A 324 24.05 -11.37 23.29
C SER A 324 23.83 -12.82 22.88
N VAL A 325 23.06 -13.04 21.81
CA VAL A 325 22.82 -14.37 21.24
C VAL A 325 23.11 -14.31 19.74
N ASP A 326 24.20 -14.95 19.30
CA ASP A 326 24.48 -15.21 17.89
C ASP A 326 23.91 -16.58 17.54
N THR A 327 22.90 -16.60 16.67
CA THR A 327 22.25 -17.85 16.25
C THR A 327 23.09 -18.68 15.29
N LEU A 328 24.13 -18.08 14.70
CA LEU A 328 24.94 -18.65 13.64
C LEU A 328 24.11 -19.15 12.44
N ASP A 329 22.95 -18.56 12.19
CA ASP A 329 22.06 -18.91 11.08
C ASP A 329 22.74 -18.71 9.73
N TRP A 330 23.53 -17.66 9.60
CA TRP A 330 24.37 -17.36 8.43
C TRP A 330 25.39 -18.46 8.10
N LYS A 331 25.82 -19.24 9.12
CA LYS A 331 26.81 -20.32 9.00
C LYS A 331 26.12 -21.68 8.89
N THR A 332 25.19 -21.96 9.77
CA THR A 332 24.58 -23.30 9.89
C THR A 332 23.52 -23.57 8.83
N ARG A 333 22.89 -22.53 8.32
CA ARG A 333 21.79 -22.63 7.35
C ARG A 333 20.73 -23.66 7.74
N SER A 334 20.37 -23.72 9.02
CA SER A 334 19.47 -24.72 9.59
C SER A 334 18.49 -24.07 10.55
N ALA A 335 17.20 -24.15 10.21
CA ALA A 335 16.11 -23.67 11.07
C ALA A 335 16.12 -24.35 12.45
N ALA A 336 16.36 -25.64 12.51
CA ALA A 336 16.42 -26.39 13.78
C ALA A 336 17.57 -25.90 14.67
N LYS A 337 18.78 -25.72 14.11
CA LYS A 337 19.93 -25.22 14.87
C LYS A 337 19.72 -23.78 15.37
N THR A 338 19.09 -22.94 14.55
CA THR A 338 18.72 -21.56 14.94
C THR A 338 17.76 -21.59 16.15
N LEU A 339 16.69 -22.38 16.06
CA LEU A 339 15.74 -22.55 17.17
C LEU A 339 16.41 -23.11 18.42
N ASP A 340 17.26 -24.14 18.30
CA ASP A 340 17.97 -24.74 19.42
C ASP A 340 18.93 -23.77 20.11
N CYS A 341 19.63 -22.95 19.31
CA CYS A 341 20.49 -21.89 19.84
C CYS A 341 19.69 -20.90 20.68
N ILE A 342 18.55 -20.44 20.17
CA ILE A 342 17.66 -19.50 20.85
C ILE A 342 17.10 -20.12 22.13
N LYS A 343 16.64 -21.39 22.11
CA LYS A 343 16.14 -22.11 23.28
C LYS A 343 17.17 -22.19 24.41
N LYS A 344 18.44 -22.37 24.07
CA LYS A 344 19.53 -22.59 25.04
C LYS A 344 20.08 -21.28 25.62
N ASN A 345 20.09 -20.19 24.84
CA ASN A 345 20.88 -19.00 25.14
C ASN A 345 20.04 -17.75 25.45
N THR A 346 18.71 -17.81 25.22
CA THR A 346 17.86 -16.64 25.46
C THR A 346 17.59 -16.42 26.94
N SER A 347 17.70 -15.17 27.36
CA SER A 347 17.35 -14.71 28.72
C SER A 347 16.78 -13.30 28.63
N ASP A 348 16.17 -12.81 29.72
CA ASP A 348 15.61 -11.43 29.77
C ASP A 348 16.65 -10.40 29.32
N GLY A 349 16.22 -9.50 28.46
CA GLY A 349 17.06 -8.44 27.89
C GLY A 349 17.96 -8.88 26.73
N ALA A 350 17.85 -10.10 26.25
CA ALA A 350 18.67 -10.58 25.14
C ALA A 350 18.34 -9.84 23.82
N ILE A 351 19.41 -9.52 23.08
CA ILE A 351 19.36 -9.08 21.68
C ILE A 351 19.86 -10.25 20.84
N ILE A 352 19.00 -10.77 19.97
CA ILE A 352 19.24 -12.01 19.20
C ILE A 352 19.55 -11.66 17.76
N LEU A 353 20.73 -12.07 17.27
CA LEU A 353 21.18 -11.87 15.90
C LEU A 353 20.68 -12.99 14.97
N MET A 354 20.03 -12.60 13.90
CA MET A 354 19.65 -13.40 12.75
C MET A 354 19.84 -12.59 11.45
N HIS A 355 19.61 -13.22 10.27
CA HIS A 355 19.73 -12.57 8.97
C HIS A 355 18.49 -12.91 8.11
N ASP A 356 17.73 -11.89 7.68
CA ASP A 356 16.48 -12.07 6.93
C ASP A 356 16.66 -12.35 5.42
N ILE A 357 17.91 -12.51 5.01
CA ILE A 357 18.28 -12.90 3.65
C ILE A 357 18.37 -14.43 3.44
N HIS A 358 18.09 -15.24 4.47
CA HIS A 358 18.24 -16.69 4.42
C HIS A 358 16.92 -17.43 4.62
N SER A 359 16.59 -18.39 3.71
CA SER A 359 15.39 -19.19 3.83
C SER A 359 15.30 -19.97 5.16
N PRO A 360 16.38 -20.64 5.64
CA PRO A 360 16.28 -21.34 6.93
C PRO A 360 16.00 -20.43 8.13
N THR A 361 16.40 -19.16 8.07
CA THR A 361 16.06 -18.18 9.11
C THR A 361 14.57 -17.87 9.09
N LYS A 362 13.99 -17.61 7.92
CA LYS A 362 12.55 -17.45 7.74
C LYS A 362 11.79 -18.67 8.31
N ASP A 363 12.25 -19.88 8.01
CA ASP A 363 11.60 -21.11 8.50
C ASP A 363 11.76 -21.27 10.04
N ALA A 364 12.91 -20.84 10.61
CA ALA A 364 13.13 -20.82 12.05
C ALA A 364 12.16 -19.86 12.77
N VAL A 365 11.92 -18.68 12.23
CA VAL A 365 11.10 -17.62 12.84
C VAL A 365 9.66 -18.11 13.07
N VAL A 366 9.12 -18.95 12.20
CA VAL A 366 7.78 -19.57 12.35
C VAL A 366 7.66 -20.34 13.69
N SER A 367 8.75 -20.94 14.17
CA SER A 367 8.79 -21.67 15.44
C SER A 367 9.31 -20.83 16.61
N VAL A 368 10.26 -19.93 16.34
CA VAL A 368 10.91 -19.07 17.36
C VAL A 368 9.92 -18.11 18.01
N VAL A 369 9.10 -17.44 17.19
CA VAL A 369 8.14 -16.44 17.71
C VAL A 369 7.16 -17.04 18.71
N PRO A 370 6.35 -18.07 18.35
CA PRO A 370 5.42 -18.66 19.31
C PRO A 370 6.13 -19.30 20.49
N TYR A 371 7.32 -19.89 20.30
CA TYR A 371 8.09 -20.45 21.40
C TYR A 371 8.42 -19.39 22.46
N LEU A 372 9.02 -18.26 22.06
CA LEU A 372 9.42 -17.21 22.99
C LEU A 372 8.22 -16.57 23.71
N LEU A 373 7.12 -16.36 22.98
CA LEU A 373 5.88 -15.83 23.57
C LEU A 373 5.29 -16.82 24.61
N LYS A 374 5.32 -18.14 24.35
CA LYS A 374 4.90 -19.18 25.31
C LYS A 374 5.80 -19.26 26.53
N GLN A 375 7.09 -18.92 26.40
CA GLN A 375 8.00 -18.76 27.54
C GLN A 375 7.76 -17.46 28.34
N GLY A 376 6.76 -16.65 27.96
CA GLY A 376 6.39 -15.41 28.63
C GLY A 376 7.19 -14.17 28.20
N TYR A 377 8.10 -14.29 27.24
CA TYR A 377 8.83 -13.15 26.71
C TYR A 377 7.93 -12.23 25.89
N GLN A 378 8.12 -10.92 26.02
CA GLN A 378 7.63 -9.94 25.06
C GLN A 378 8.67 -9.82 23.94
N LEU A 379 8.21 -9.86 22.68
CA LEU A 379 9.04 -9.61 21.50
C LEU A 379 8.91 -8.14 21.13
N VAL A 380 9.96 -7.38 21.40
CA VAL A 380 9.99 -5.91 21.30
C VAL A 380 11.10 -5.47 20.35
N THR A 381 11.07 -4.20 19.93
CA THR A 381 12.19 -3.59 19.21
C THR A 381 13.36 -3.33 20.17
N VAL A 382 14.56 -3.12 19.64
CA VAL A 382 15.73 -2.78 20.44
C VAL A 382 15.51 -1.44 21.18
N SER A 383 14.95 -0.44 20.51
CA SER A 383 14.63 0.84 21.15
C SER A 383 13.61 0.70 22.28
N GLU A 384 12.57 -0.13 22.10
CA GLU A 384 11.59 -0.43 23.15
C GLU A 384 12.25 -1.14 24.36
N LEU A 385 13.12 -2.12 24.08
CA LEU A 385 13.88 -2.82 25.11
C LEU A 385 14.75 -1.84 25.92
N ILE A 386 15.52 -0.99 25.25
CA ILE A 386 16.38 0.01 25.89
C ILE A 386 15.52 0.99 26.70
N LYS A 387 14.45 1.51 26.10
CA LYS A 387 13.56 2.48 26.75
C LYS A 387 12.92 1.91 28.02
N ALA A 388 12.49 0.67 27.97
CA ALA A 388 11.85 0.00 29.12
C ALA A 388 12.83 -0.28 30.30
N ARG A 389 14.13 -0.39 30.02
CA ARG A 389 15.16 -0.78 31.02
C ARG A 389 16.13 0.34 31.42
N CYS A 390 16.50 1.21 30.50
CA CYS A 390 17.58 2.18 30.68
C CYS A 390 17.22 3.61 30.24
N GLY A 391 16.00 3.87 29.79
CA GLY A 391 15.61 5.16 29.18
C GLY A 391 15.98 5.26 27.71
N THR A 392 16.11 6.47 27.18
CA THR A 392 16.36 6.71 25.76
C THR A 392 17.74 6.17 25.30
N PRO A 393 17.85 5.54 24.11
CA PRO A 393 19.14 5.18 23.53
C PRO A 393 20.09 6.38 23.48
N VAL A 394 21.36 6.16 23.86
CA VAL A 394 22.37 7.22 23.95
C VAL A 394 23.37 7.09 22.81
N SER A 395 23.59 8.16 22.04
CA SER A 395 24.58 8.21 20.97
C SER A 395 25.97 7.78 21.44
N GLY A 396 26.69 6.99 20.63
CA GLY A 396 28.00 6.47 20.94
C GLY A 396 28.04 5.34 21.98
N LYS A 397 26.90 5.00 22.62
CA LYS A 397 26.80 3.83 23.52
C LYS A 397 26.58 2.56 22.72
N VAL A 398 27.13 1.44 23.22
CA VAL A 398 26.98 0.10 22.65
C VAL A 398 26.06 -0.73 23.52
N TYR A 399 25.04 -1.34 22.92
CA TYR A 399 24.08 -2.22 23.57
C TYR A 399 24.19 -3.63 22.99
N SER A 400 24.51 -4.63 23.81
CA SER A 400 24.55 -6.04 23.41
C SER A 400 23.52 -6.90 24.14
N LYS A 401 23.16 -6.50 25.35
CA LYS A 401 22.11 -7.05 26.20
C LYS A 401 21.58 -5.93 27.10
N VAL A 402 20.29 -5.91 27.37
CA VAL A 402 19.67 -4.87 28.22
C VAL A 402 18.78 -5.55 29.27
N SER A 403 19.41 -6.06 30.32
CA SER A 403 18.73 -6.70 31.46
C SER A 403 18.14 -5.68 32.44
N ARG A 404 17.31 -6.15 33.36
CA ARG A 404 16.86 -5.38 34.53
C ARG A 404 18.04 -4.98 35.41
#